data_50a70c90608787efa34981a6ac23aac0
#
_entry.id   50a70c90608787efa34981a6ac23aac0
#
_cell.length_a   1.000
_cell.length_b   1.000
_cell.length_c   1.000
_cell.angle_alpha   90.00
_cell.angle_beta   90.00
_cell.angle_gamma   90.00
#
_symmetry.space_group_name_H-M   'P 1'
#
loop_
_entity.id
_entity.type
_entity.pdbx_description
1 polymer ?
#
loop_
_entity_poly.entity_id
_entity_poly.type
_entity_poly.pdbx_seq_one_letter_code
_entity_poly.pdbx_strand_id
1 'polypeptide(L)'
;MIEKLRFDDAECQFDLPDICPWCDKGIAPIPLAKTKAAEGNEFGFIVACPVCKHLFLSLHAIQRSHMGDLYSERISSPQFQAPPLQIPSEIKQYYPDFYQIYEQASIAEISGLDKICGMAYRKALEILVKQYLIQQSSDDEEDILNESLGRSIGRIPFEKIQNLAKAISWIGNDQTHLVQKHPDYNVPEMKRFMLA
;
A
#
# COMPACT_ATOMS: atom_id res chain seq x y z
N MET A 1 17.70 -19.17 2.23
CA MET A 1 18.89 -19.78 1.53
C MET A 1 19.75 -18.66 0.99
N ILE A 2 21.07 -18.75 1.18
CA ILE A 2 21.98 -17.69 0.75
C ILE A 2 22.58 -18.06 -0.62
N GLU A 3 22.35 -17.23 -1.63
CA GLU A 3 23.04 -17.25 -2.92
C GLU A 3 24.20 -16.26 -2.90
N LYS A 4 25.35 -16.65 -3.43
CA LYS A 4 26.53 -15.81 -3.53
C LYS A 4 26.86 -15.50 -4.98
N LEU A 5 26.99 -14.26 -5.32
CA LEU A 5 27.37 -13.81 -6.66
C LEU A 5 28.52 -12.84 -6.59
N ARG A 6 29.44 -12.96 -7.55
CA ARG A 6 30.58 -12.06 -7.69
C ARG A 6 30.26 -10.98 -8.72
N PHE A 7 30.50 -9.74 -8.33
CA PHE A 7 30.38 -8.54 -9.16
C PHE A 7 31.75 -7.89 -9.22
N ASP A 8 32.34 -7.86 -10.40
CA ASP A 8 33.67 -7.30 -10.66
C ASP A 8 34.73 -7.72 -9.59
N ASP A 9 34.89 -6.92 -8.57
CA ASP A 9 35.89 -7.05 -7.50
C ASP A 9 35.32 -7.51 -6.14
N ALA A 10 34.01 -7.67 -6.00
CA ALA A 10 33.37 -7.99 -4.72
C ALA A 10 32.31 -9.11 -4.81
N GLU A 11 32.16 -9.89 -3.73
CA GLU A 11 31.09 -10.88 -3.57
C GLU A 11 29.89 -10.26 -2.86
N CYS A 12 28.69 -10.49 -3.38
CA CYS A 12 27.43 -10.11 -2.75
C CYS A 12 26.63 -11.35 -2.36
N GLN A 13 26.03 -11.33 -1.18
CA GLN A 13 25.16 -12.40 -0.66
C GLN A 13 23.70 -11.99 -0.79
N PHE A 14 22.88 -12.93 -1.27
CA PHE A 14 21.43 -12.75 -1.46
C PHE A 14 20.67 -13.75 -0.61
N ASP A 15 19.84 -13.25 0.31
CA ASP A 15 18.98 -14.09 1.14
C ASP A 15 17.65 -14.35 0.46
N LEU A 16 17.55 -15.50 -0.24
CA LEU A 16 16.33 -15.92 -0.91
C LEU A 16 15.25 -16.33 0.10
N PRO A 17 13.96 -16.12 -0.23
CA PRO A 17 12.83 -16.46 0.64
C PRO A 17 12.85 -17.91 1.11
N ASP A 18 12.71 -18.14 2.38
CA ASP A 18 12.61 -19.44 3.04
C ASP A 18 11.16 -19.91 3.28
N ILE A 19 10.18 -19.06 2.93
CA ILE A 19 8.76 -19.37 2.91
C ILE A 19 8.23 -19.14 1.49
N CYS A 20 7.49 -20.11 0.98
CA CYS A 20 6.88 -20.03 -0.35
C CYS A 20 5.65 -19.10 -0.32
N PRO A 21 5.56 -18.06 -1.19
CA PRO A 21 4.40 -17.18 -1.24
C PRO A 21 3.10 -17.84 -1.76
N TRP A 22 3.19 -19.01 -2.36
CA TRP A 22 2.04 -19.72 -2.91
C TRP A 22 1.45 -20.77 -1.98
N CYS A 23 2.28 -21.52 -1.25
CA CYS A 23 1.81 -22.62 -0.41
C CYS A 23 2.13 -22.44 1.08
N ASP A 24 2.73 -21.32 1.45
CA ASP A 24 3.07 -20.91 2.82
C ASP A 24 3.90 -21.95 3.61
N LYS A 25 4.65 -22.78 2.90
CA LYS A 25 5.55 -23.80 3.51
C LYS A 25 6.97 -23.29 3.54
N GLY A 26 7.70 -23.69 4.60
CA GLY A 26 9.13 -23.53 4.66
C GLY A 26 9.83 -24.30 3.54
N ILE A 27 10.73 -23.64 2.82
CA ILE A 27 11.38 -24.19 1.64
C ILE A 27 12.87 -23.89 1.60
N ALA A 28 13.63 -24.72 0.88
CA ALA A 28 14.92 -24.34 0.30
C ALA A 28 14.64 -24.01 -1.17
N PRO A 29 14.51 -22.72 -1.54
CA PRO A 29 14.09 -22.31 -2.86
C PRO A 29 15.13 -22.68 -3.92
N ILE A 30 14.68 -22.98 -5.14
CA ILE A 30 15.55 -23.37 -6.25
C ILE A 30 15.68 -22.17 -7.20
N PRO A 31 16.84 -21.48 -7.24
CA PRO A 31 17.04 -20.40 -8.20
C PRO A 31 17.19 -20.99 -9.61
N LEU A 32 16.34 -20.54 -10.53
CA LEU A 32 16.32 -21.00 -11.93
C LEU A 32 16.99 -20.01 -12.88
N ALA A 33 16.77 -18.72 -12.64
CA ALA A 33 17.37 -17.65 -13.43
C ALA A 33 17.67 -16.45 -12.54
N LYS A 34 18.62 -15.63 -12.97
CA LYS A 34 19.03 -14.42 -12.30
C LYS A 34 19.39 -13.34 -13.31
N THR A 35 19.10 -12.09 -12.97
CA THR A 35 19.42 -10.95 -13.81
C THR A 35 19.62 -9.70 -12.97
N LYS A 36 20.44 -8.78 -13.46
CA LYS A 36 20.60 -7.43 -12.95
C LYS A 36 19.75 -6.47 -13.78
N ALA A 37 19.15 -5.46 -13.16
CA ALA A 37 18.50 -4.39 -13.89
C ALA A 37 19.52 -3.66 -14.80
N ALA A 38 19.05 -3.18 -15.96
CA ALA A 38 19.91 -2.49 -16.92
C ALA A 38 20.51 -1.20 -16.33
N GLU A 39 19.70 -0.55 -15.49
CA GLU A 39 20.09 0.66 -14.74
C GLU A 39 19.77 0.46 -13.25
N GLY A 40 20.54 1.12 -12.38
CA GLY A 40 20.36 1.03 -10.93
C GLY A 40 21.10 -0.14 -10.28
N ASN A 41 20.65 -0.49 -9.07
CA ASN A 41 21.27 -1.47 -8.18
C ASN A 41 20.36 -2.68 -7.88
N GLU A 42 19.34 -2.89 -8.69
CA GLU A 42 18.40 -3.99 -8.50
C GLU A 42 18.89 -5.29 -9.13
N PHE A 43 18.60 -6.41 -8.46
CA PHE A 43 18.91 -7.75 -8.89
C PHE A 43 17.73 -8.69 -8.62
N GLY A 44 17.35 -9.50 -9.61
CA GLY A 44 16.20 -10.41 -9.54
C GLY A 44 16.57 -11.86 -9.71
N PHE A 45 15.89 -12.73 -8.96
CA PHE A 45 15.91 -14.19 -9.11
C PHE A 45 14.53 -14.68 -9.47
N ILE A 46 14.44 -15.53 -10.51
CA ILE A 46 13.27 -16.40 -10.71
C ILE A 46 13.52 -17.67 -9.91
N VAL A 47 12.63 -17.98 -9.01
CA VAL A 47 12.78 -19.02 -8.00
C VAL A 47 11.63 -20.02 -8.11
N ALA A 48 11.93 -21.31 -7.99
CA ALA A 48 10.92 -22.38 -7.92
C ALA A 48 10.76 -22.89 -6.49
N CYS A 49 9.51 -23.09 -6.08
CA CYS A 49 9.20 -23.82 -4.85
C CYS A 49 9.41 -25.33 -5.07
N PRO A 50 10.23 -26.03 -4.25
CA PRO A 50 10.40 -27.47 -4.38
C PRO A 50 9.15 -28.25 -3.99
N VAL A 51 8.21 -27.65 -3.23
CA VAL A 51 7.00 -28.30 -2.73
C VAL A 51 5.84 -28.18 -3.73
N CYS A 52 5.39 -26.94 -4.02
CA CYS A 52 4.23 -26.73 -4.90
C CYS A 52 4.59 -26.49 -6.37
N LYS A 53 5.86 -26.41 -6.71
CA LYS A 53 6.41 -26.21 -8.07
C LYS A 53 6.10 -24.86 -8.72
N HIS A 54 5.40 -23.95 -8.03
CA HIS A 54 5.17 -22.62 -8.55
C HIS A 54 6.45 -21.78 -8.59
N LEU A 55 6.49 -20.88 -9.57
CA LEU A 55 7.55 -19.92 -9.74
C LEU A 55 7.16 -18.61 -9.02
N PHE A 56 8.15 -17.92 -8.48
CA PHE A 56 8.01 -16.59 -7.91
C PHE A 56 9.28 -15.77 -8.08
N LEU A 57 9.15 -14.45 -7.96
CA LEU A 57 10.24 -13.52 -8.11
C LEU A 57 10.77 -13.11 -6.74
N SER A 58 12.09 -13.10 -6.59
CA SER A 58 12.78 -12.49 -5.44
C SER A 58 13.63 -11.33 -5.93
N LEU A 59 13.29 -10.11 -5.51
CA LEU A 59 13.98 -8.88 -5.88
C LEU A 59 14.85 -8.39 -4.74
N HIS A 60 16.01 -7.85 -5.07
CA HIS A 60 17.00 -7.35 -4.14
C HIS A 60 17.60 -6.04 -4.62
N ALA A 61 17.83 -5.12 -3.69
CA ALA A 61 18.69 -3.95 -3.91
C ALA A 61 20.11 -4.28 -3.44
N ILE A 62 21.10 -4.05 -4.30
CA ILE A 62 22.51 -4.19 -3.94
C ILE A 62 22.98 -2.85 -3.38
N GLN A 63 23.63 -2.89 -2.23
CA GLN A 63 24.17 -1.72 -1.55
C GLN A 63 25.65 -1.95 -1.24
N ARG A 64 26.39 -0.85 -1.05
CA ARG A 64 27.78 -0.89 -0.64
C ARG A 64 27.93 -0.29 0.75
N SER A 65 28.57 -1.02 1.64
CA SER A 65 28.88 -0.55 2.99
C SER A 65 29.92 0.57 2.96
N HIS A 66 30.07 1.30 4.05
CA HIS A 66 31.15 2.28 4.21
C HIS A 66 32.57 1.67 4.11
N MET A 67 32.69 0.36 4.34
CA MET A 67 33.95 -0.40 4.22
C MET A 67 34.18 -0.96 2.80
N GLY A 68 33.22 -0.74 1.88
CA GLY A 68 33.30 -1.17 0.49
C GLY A 68 32.68 -2.54 0.19
N ASP A 69 32.22 -3.29 1.20
CA ASP A 69 31.60 -4.59 1.01
C ASP A 69 30.23 -4.45 0.36
N LEU A 70 29.90 -5.40 -0.54
CA LEU A 70 28.56 -5.49 -1.13
C LEU A 70 27.63 -6.34 -0.28
N TYR A 71 26.44 -5.83 -0.05
CA TYR A 71 25.34 -6.60 0.57
C TYR A 71 24.04 -6.36 -0.20
N SER A 72 23.10 -7.26 -0.04
CA SER A 72 21.79 -7.13 -0.65
C SER A 72 20.69 -7.06 0.39
N GLU A 73 19.69 -6.27 0.08
CA GLU A 73 18.44 -6.17 0.84
C GLU A 73 17.28 -6.62 -0.03
N ARG A 74 16.41 -7.48 0.50
CA ARG A 74 15.22 -7.90 -0.24
C ARG A 74 14.26 -6.72 -0.35
N ILE A 75 13.81 -6.44 -1.57
CA ILE A 75 12.83 -5.39 -1.84
C ILE A 75 11.47 -6.00 -2.22
N SER A 76 10.41 -5.23 -2.00
CA SER A 76 9.07 -5.62 -2.39
C SER A 76 8.96 -5.69 -3.92
N SER A 77 8.19 -6.66 -4.42
CA SER A 77 7.87 -6.71 -5.84
C SER A 77 7.11 -5.45 -6.28
N PRO A 78 7.37 -4.90 -7.48
CA PRO A 78 6.67 -3.72 -8.01
C PRO A 78 5.15 -3.82 -8.00
N GLN A 79 4.60 -5.02 -8.09
CA GLN A 79 3.15 -5.25 -8.01
C GLN A 79 2.52 -4.88 -6.66
N PHE A 80 3.32 -4.68 -5.62
CA PHE A 80 2.87 -4.19 -4.31
C PHE A 80 3.22 -2.71 -4.08
N GLN A 81 3.68 -2.01 -5.13
CA GLN A 81 3.88 -0.57 -5.06
C GLN A 81 2.62 0.14 -5.55
N ALA A 82 2.20 1.16 -4.82
CA ALA A 82 1.12 2.00 -5.29
C ALA A 82 1.53 2.71 -6.60
N PRO A 83 0.60 2.85 -7.56
CA PRO A 83 0.84 3.73 -8.69
C PRO A 83 1.03 5.17 -8.18
N PRO A 84 1.61 6.07 -8.99
CA PRO A 84 1.68 7.48 -8.60
C PRO A 84 0.29 7.99 -8.21
N LEU A 85 0.16 8.41 -6.95
CA LEU A 85 -1.11 8.88 -6.42
C LEU A 85 -1.43 10.25 -7.00
N GLN A 86 -2.70 10.46 -7.37
CA GLN A 86 -3.22 11.77 -7.84
C GLN A 86 -3.51 12.72 -6.65
N ILE A 87 -2.71 12.64 -5.61
CA ILE A 87 -2.83 13.46 -4.40
C ILE A 87 -1.63 14.39 -4.36
N PRO A 88 -1.81 15.70 -4.07
CA PRO A 88 -0.70 16.62 -3.88
C PRO A 88 0.30 16.09 -2.85
N SER A 89 1.60 16.23 -3.14
CA SER A 89 2.68 15.73 -2.26
C SER A 89 2.64 16.37 -0.86
N GLU A 90 2.11 17.58 -0.75
CA GLU A 90 1.93 18.34 0.49
C GLU A 90 1.01 17.61 1.46
N ILE A 91 0.00 16.90 0.95
CA ILE A 91 -0.92 16.10 1.79
C ILE A 91 -0.16 15.04 2.59
N LYS A 92 0.88 14.44 2.02
CA LYS A 92 1.74 13.47 2.74
C LYS A 92 2.40 14.09 3.97
N GLN A 93 2.76 15.37 3.90
CA GLN A 93 3.40 16.07 5.01
C GLN A 93 2.40 16.41 6.12
N TYR A 94 1.20 16.87 5.77
CA TYR A 94 0.20 17.34 6.74
C TYR A 94 -0.69 16.21 7.27
N TYR A 95 -0.93 15.16 6.46
CA TYR A 95 -1.83 14.03 6.76
C TYR A 95 -1.17 12.69 6.42
N PRO A 96 -0.06 12.31 7.10
CA PRO A 96 0.72 11.11 6.76
C PRO A 96 -0.08 9.82 6.87
N ASP A 97 -0.95 9.68 7.89
CA ASP A 97 -1.75 8.47 8.09
C ASP A 97 -2.83 8.31 7.01
N PHE A 98 -3.47 9.43 6.61
CA PHE A 98 -4.37 9.44 5.46
C PHE A 98 -3.64 8.97 4.20
N TYR A 99 -2.46 9.56 3.92
CA TYR A 99 -1.68 9.21 2.74
C TYR A 99 -1.32 7.73 2.73
N GLN A 100 -0.89 7.18 3.86
CA GLN A 100 -0.52 5.77 3.99
C GLN A 100 -1.72 4.84 3.71
N ILE A 101 -2.88 5.10 4.29
CA ILE A 101 -4.08 4.26 4.08
C ILE A 101 -4.60 4.41 2.65
N TYR A 102 -4.56 5.63 2.08
CA TYR A 102 -4.96 5.83 0.69
C TYR A 102 -4.03 5.09 -0.29
N GLU A 103 -2.72 5.07 -0.02
CA GLU A 103 -1.74 4.28 -0.78
C GLU A 103 -2.05 2.79 -0.72
N GLN A 104 -2.33 2.24 0.46
CA GLN A 104 -2.73 0.84 0.65
C GLN A 104 -4.06 0.52 -0.07
N ALA A 105 -5.03 1.42 -0.04
CA ALA A 105 -6.28 1.28 -0.78
C ALA A 105 -6.04 1.22 -2.29
N SER A 106 -5.12 2.06 -2.81
CA SER A 106 -4.73 2.07 -4.21
C SER A 106 -4.01 0.78 -4.62
N ILE A 107 -3.15 0.23 -3.76
CA ILE A 107 -2.51 -1.08 -4.00
C ILE A 107 -3.58 -2.19 -4.04
N ALA A 108 -4.52 -2.19 -3.11
CA ALA A 108 -5.62 -3.17 -3.10
C ALA A 108 -6.45 -3.11 -4.40
N GLU A 109 -6.76 -1.90 -4.87
CA GLU A 109 -7.52 -1.68 -6.10
C GLU A 109 -6.77 -2.26 -7.33
N ILE A 110 -5.49 -1.90 -7.53
CA ILE A 110 -4.72 -2.41 -8.69
C ILE A 110 -4.42 -3.91 -8.60
N SER A 111 -4.47 -4.47 -7.39
CA SER A 111 -4.33 -5.91 -7.17
C SER A 111 -5.65 -6.69 -7.39
N GLY A 112 -6.73 -6.02 -7.84
CA GLY A 112 -8.04 -6.63 -8.08
C GLY A 112 -8.78 -7.03 -6.81
N LEU A 113 -8.44 -6.43 -5.66
CA LEU A 113 -9.09 -6.69 -4.37
C LEU A 113 -10.34 -5.80 -4.19
N ASP A 114 -11.23 -5.82 -5.20
CA ASP A 114 -12.38 -4.92 -5.32
C ASP A 114 -13.33 -4.98 -4.11
N LYS A 115 -13.40 -6.15 -3.44
CA LYS A 115 -14.30 -6.32 -2.28
C LYS A 115 -13.84 -5.61 -1.01
N ILE A 116 -12.57 -5.16 -0.96
CA ILE A 116 -12.00 -4.54 0.24
C ILE A 116 -11.43 -3.14 -0.01
N CYS A 117 -11.07 -2.78 -1.23
CA CYS A 117 -10.46 -1.48 -1.51
C CYS A 117 -11.41 -0.31 -1.18
N GLY A 118 -12.72 -0.45 -1.41
CA GLY A 118 -13.72 0.57 -1.05
C GLY A 118 -13.79 0.85 0.46
N MET A 119 -13.68 -0.21 1.30
CA MET A 119 -13.59 -0.04 2.76
C MET A 119 -12.30 0.71 3.16
N ALA A 120 -11.19 0.42 2.48
CA ALA A 120 -9.92 1.10 2.74
C ALA A 120 -9.97 2.59 2.35
N TYR A 121 -10.58 2.94 1.21
CA TYR A 121 -10.80 4.35 0.84
C TYR A 121 -11.72 5.08 1.83
N ARG A 122 -12.78 4.41 2.34
CA ARG A 122 -13.62 4.97 3.39
C ARG A 122 -12.84 5.21 4.69
N LYS A 123 -11.94 4.29 5.05
CA LYS A 123 -11.06 4.45 6.21
C LYS A 123 -10.11 5.63 6.02
N ALA A 124 -9.56 5.81 4.82
CA ALA A 124 -8.75 6.98 4.49
C ALA A 124 -9.53 8.29 4.70
N LEU A 125 -10.78 8.37 4.22
CA LEU A 125 -11.64 9.54 4.47
C LEU A 125 -11.82 9.81 5.96
N GLU A 126 -12.09 8.77 6.77
CA GLU A 126 -12.29 8.92 8.21
C GLU A 126 -11.06 9.53 8.89
N ILE A 127 -9.86 9.04 8.54
CA ILE A 127 -8.61 9.55 9.07
C ILE A 127 -8.41 11.02 8.66
N LEU A 128 -8.62 11.34 7.37
CA LEU A 128 -8.46 12.70 6.87
C LEU A 128 -9.37 13.69 7.60
N VAL A 129 -10.67 13.35 7.73
CA VAL A 129 -11.66 14.21 8.39
C VAL A 129 -11.30 14.42 9.86
N LYS A 130 -10.97 13.35 10.58
CA LYS A 130 -10.62 13.42 12.00
C LYS A 130 -9.32 14.22 12.22
N GLN A 131 -8.28 13.94 11.47
CA GLN A 131 -7.00 14.67 11.56
C GLN A 131 -7.20 16.17 11.24
N TYR A 132 -8.01 16.49 10.22
CA TYR A 132 -8.35 17.88 9.91
C TYR A 132 -9.04 18.59 11.10
N LEU A 133 -10.04 17.95 11.72
CA LEU A 133 -10.77 18.53 12.85
C LEU A 133 -9.88 18.70 14.08
N ILE A 134 -9.02 17.74 14.39
CA ILE A 134 -8.07 17.82 15.51
C ILE A 134 -7.09 18.99 15.30
N GLN A 135 -6.64 19.23 14.07
CA GLN A 135 -5.79 20.39 13.76
C GLN A 135 -6.52 21.73 13.94
N GLN A 136 -7.86 21.76 13.82
CA GLN A 136 -8.65 22.99 14.05
C GLN A 136 -8.97 23.22 15.53
N SER A 137 -9.11 22.15 16.33
CA SER A 137 -9.48 22.22 17.75
C SER A 137 -8.89 21.02 18.51
N SER A 138 -7.70 21.21 19.08
CA SER A 138 -7.01 20.17 19.85
C SER A 138 -7.73 19.82 21.16
N ASP A 139 -8.55 20.72 21.70
CA ASP A 139 -9.26 20.52 22.97
C ASP A 139 -10.36 19.45 22.88
N ASP A 140 -10.80 19.12 21.65
CA ASP A 140 -11.85 18.13 21.37
C ASP A 140 -11.26 16.78 20.84
N GLU A 141 -9.97 16.55 20.92
CA GLU A 141 -9.31 15.40 20.27
C GLU A 141 -9.94 14.05 20.66
N GLU A 142 -10.12 13.79 21.96
CA GLU A 142 -10.69 12.54 22.44
C GLU A 142 -12.12 12.31 21.94
N ASP A 143 -12.93 13.35 21.93
CA ASP A 143 -14.30 13.31 21.41
C ASP A 143 -14.31 13.03 19.90
N ILE A 144 -13.45 13.71 19.12
CA ILE A 144 -13.33 13.53 17.68
C ILE A 144 -12.88 12.11 17.34
N LEU A 145 -11.91 11.55 18.09
CA LEU A 145 -11.43 10.19 17.86
C LEU A 145 -12.52 9.14 18.10
N ASN A 146 -13.38 9.34 19.08
CA ASN A 146 -14.41 8.40 19.51
C ASN A 146 -15.75 8.54 18.78
N GLU A 147 -16.01 9.67 18.12
CA GLU A 147 -17.28 9.88 17.42
C GLU A 147 -17.36 9.15 16.08
N SER A 148 -18.58 8.97 15.56
CA SER A 148 -18.80 8.39 14.25
C SER A 148 -18.34 9.31 13.12
N LEU A 149 -17.89 8.74 11.98
CA LEU A 149 -17.50 9.51 10.79
C LEU A 149 -18.57 10.51 10.35
N GLY A 150 -19.86 10.12 10.40
CA GLY A 150 -20.96 11.01 10.03
C GLY A 150 -21.06 12.25 10.92
N ARG A 151 -20.76 12.12 12.22
CA ARG A 151 -20.72 13.21 13.16
C ARG A 151 -19.53 14.13 12.91
N SER A 152 -18.36 13.55 12.68
CA SER A 152 -17.14 14.30 12.32
C SER A 152 -17.33 15.09 11.02
N ILE A 153 -17.94 14.49 9.98
CA ILE A 153 -18.26 15.21 8.74
C ILE A 153 -19.19 16.40 9.01
N GLY A 154 -20.15 16.28 9.93
CA GLY A 154 -21.05 17.38 10.31
C GLY A 154 -20.35 18.58 10.95
N ARG A 155 -19.12 18.41 11.48
CA ARG A 155 -18.31 19.50 12.07
C ARG A 155 -17.52 20.30 11.02
N ILE A 156 -17.38 19.81 9.78
CA ILE A 156 -16.65 20.54 8.73
C ILE A 156 -17.40 21.82 8.39
N PRO A 157 -16.76 23.01 8.38
CA PRO A 157 -17.46 24.29 8.22
C PRO A 157 -17.93 24.56 6.78
N PHE A 158 -17.59 23.70 5.81
CA PHE A 158 -17.86 23.92 4.39
C PHE A 158 -18.88 22.88 3.87
N GLU A 159 -20.10 23.34 3.55
CA GLU A 159 -21.19 22.47 3.10
C GLU A 159 -20.84 21.60 1.88
N LYS A 160 -20.13 22.18 0.90
CA LYS A 160 -19.69 21.44 -0.29
C LYS A 160 -18.81 20.25 0.09
N ILE A 161 -17.85 20.46 1.01
CA ILE A 161 -16.94 19.39 1.48
C ILE A 161 -17.71 18.36 2.30
N GLN A 162 -18.62 18.79 3.17
CA GLN A 162 -19.50 17.87 3.90
C GLN A 162 -20.27 16.95 2.94
N ASN A 163 -20.84 17.50 1.87
CA ASN A 163 -21.66 16.74 0.92
C ASN A 163 -20.81 15.72 0.15
N LEU A 164 -19.59 16.08 -0.28
CA LEU A 164 -18.64 15.16 -0.90
C LEU A 164 -18.23 14.05 0.08
N ALA A 165 -17.87 14.39 1.32
CA ALA A 165 -17.47 13.43 2.34
C ALA A 165 -18.62 12.48 2.72
N LYS A 166 -19.87 12.96 2.78
CA LYS A 166 -21.07 12.13 2.99
C LYS A 166 -21.25 11.14 1.84
N ALA A 167 -21.11 11.59 0.58
CA ALA A 167 -21.24 10.72 -0.58
C ALA A 167 -20.18 9.60 -0.56
N ILE A 168 -18.91 9.91 -0.29
CA ILE A 168 -17.83 8.92 -0.13
C ILE A 168 -18.15 7.94 0.99
N SER A 169 -18.62 8.45 2.15
CA SER A 169 -18.99 7.60 3.30
C SER A 169 -20.12 6.63 2.97
N TRP A 170 -21.14 7.06 2.22
CA TRP A 170 -22.25 6.20 1.80
C TRP A 170 -21.81 5.12 0.83
N ILE A 171 -21.05 5.47 -0.21
CA ILE A 171 -20.51 4.49 -1.17
C ILE A 171 -19.61 3.49 -0.44
N GLY A 172 -18.73 3.95 0.45
CA GLY A 172 -17.86 3.08 1.23
C GLY A 172 -18.61 2.17 2.21
N ASN A 173 -19.73 2.61 2.78
CA ASN A 173 -20.61 1.75 3.56
C ASN A 173 -21.24 0.64 2.70
N ASP A 174 -21.70 0.97 1.50
CA ASP A 174 -22.27 -0.02 0.58
C ASP A 174 -21.28 -1.14 0.24
N GLN A 175 -19.97 -0.86 0.22
CA GLN A 175 -18.93 -1.88 0.02
C GLN A 175 -18.82 -2.87 1.22
N THR A 176 -19.38 -2.55 2.38
CA THR A 176 -19.35 -3.42 3.57
C THR A 176 -20.60 -4.30 3.69
N HIS A 177 -21.65 -4.02 2.92
CA HIS A 177 -22.92 -4.73 2.99
C HIS A 177 -23.10 -5.72 1.83
N LEU A 178 -23.79 -6.82 2.10
CA LEU A 178 -24.14 -7.83 1.09
C LEU A 178 -25.04 -7.24 -0.01
N VAL A 179 -25.96 -6.36 0.38
CA VAL A 179 -26.88 -5.68 -0.53
C VAL A 179 -26.50 -4.20 -0.58
N GLN A 180 -26.06 -3.76 -1.76
CA GLN A 180 -25.72 -2.36 -2.02
C GLN A 180 -27.00 -1.54 -2.24
N LYS A 181 -27.07 -0.34 -1.63
CA LYS A 181 -28.14 0.62 -1.82
C LYS A 181 -27.91 1.54 -3.01
N HIS A 182 -26.64 1.71 -3.40
CA HIS A 182 -26.20 2.60 -4.46
C HIS A 182 -25.30 1.85 -5.46
N PRO A 183 -25.82 0.82 -6.17
CA PRO A 183 -25.01 -0.06 -7.04
C PRO A 183 -24.37 0.67 -8.24
N ASP A 184 -24.88 1.85 -8.60
CA ASP A 184 -24.36 2.68 -9.69
C ASP A 184 -23.10 3.48 -9.27
N TYR A 185 -22.76 3.48 -7.98
CA TYR A 185 -21.62 4.20 -7.44
C TYR A 185 -20.63 3.21 -6.80
N ASN A 186 -19.36 3.38 -7.15
CA ASN A 186 -18.30 2.49 -6.69
C ASN A 186 -16.99 3.24 -6.42
N VAL A 187 -15.87 2.54 -6.33
CA VAL A 187 -14.56 3.10 -5.99
C VAL A 187 -14.11 4.26 -6.88
N PRO A 188 -14.28 4.24 -8.22
CA PRO A 188 -13.95 5.39 -9.07
C PRO A 188 -14.65 6.69 -8.66
N GLU A 189 -15.95 6.62 -8.31
CA GLU A 189 -16.70 7.79 -7.83
C GLU A 189 -16.19 8.26 -6.47
N MET A 190 -15.88 7.34 -5.53
CA MET A 190 -15.27 7.70 -4.24
C MET A 190 -13.97 8.49 -4.45
N LYS A 191 -13.08 8.01 -5.32
CA LYS A 191 -11.81 8.68 -5.63
C LYS A 191 -12.04 10.05 -6.24
N ARG A 192 -12.95 10.16 -7.20
CA ARG A 192 -13.29 11.45 -7.83
C ARG A 192 -13.80 12.47 -6.81
N PHE A 193 -14.64 12.05 -5.87
CA PHE A 193 -15.15 12.94 -4.82
C PHE A 193 -14.08 13.30 -3.78
N MET A 194 -13.12 12.42 -3.54
CA MET A 194 -12.02 12.67 -2.61
C MET A 194 -10.98 13.64 -3.18
N LEU A 195 -10.89 13.76 -4.49
CA LEU A 195 -9.96 14.65 -5.20
C LEU A 195 -10.59 16.00 -5.60
N ALA A 196 -11.90 16.19 -5.40
CA ALA A 196 -12.64 17.41 -5.75
C ALA A 196 -12.65 18.46 -4.65
#